data_7b94ff28e099e491abfc73ca24197a8c
#
_entry.id   7b94ff28e099e491abfc73ca24197a8c
#
_cell.length_a   1.000
_cell.length_b   1.000
_cell.length_c   1.000
_cell.angle_alpha   90.00
_cell.angle_beta   90.00
_cell.angle_gamma   90.00
#
_symmetry.space_group_name_H-M   'P 1'
#
loop_
_entity.id
_entity.type
_entity.pdbx_description
1 polymer ?
#
loop_
_entity_poly.entity_id
_entity_poly.type
_entity_poly.pdbx_seq_one_letter_code
_entity_poly.pdbx_strand_id
1 'polypeptide(L)'
;MVLFFTLYSNQGYSQEKRLIYKYKSADGVLSFSDIQPLDTVYDQVRIDCFACQVNSTINWHNATLYLTQYRRAIKSAATRYKVNPAFIRAIIHAESHFNTKAVSKQGAQGLMQLMPTTAQALGVTKPFIAKQNIEG
;
A
#
# COMPACT_ATOMS: atom_id res chain seq x y z
N MET A 1 -7.74 3.06 57.02
CA MET A 1 -8.17 3.57 55.69
C MET A 1 -6.99 3.39 54.75
N VAL A 2 -6.96 2.30 53.99
CA VAL A 2 -5.86 1.91 53.11
C VAL A 2 -6.24 2.31 51.69
N LEU A 3 -5.53 3.29 51.14
CA LEU A 3 -5.70 3.76 49.77
C LEU A 3 -4.99 2.79 48.83
N PHE A 4 -5.74 2.04 48.03
CA PHE A 4 -5.24 1.26 46.90
C PHE A 4 -5.00 2.20 45.71
N PHE A 5 -3.74 2.48 45.40
CA PHE A 5 -3.34 3.06 44.12
C PHE A 5 -3.34 1.96 43.06
N THR A 6 -4.34 1.93 42.19
CA THR A 6 -4.32 1.13 40.97
C THR A 6 -3.40 1.80 39.96
N LEU A 7 -2.20 1.26 39.77
CA LEU A 7 -1.32 1.59 38.66
C LEU A 7 -1.95 1.08 37.36
N TYR A 8 -2.55 1.98 36.59
CA TYR A 8 -2.87 1.72 35.19
C TYR A 8 -1.57 1.62 34.42
N SER A 9 -1.11 0.42 34.14
CA SER A 9 -0.04 0.19 33.16
C SER A 9 -0.61 0.52 31.77
N ASN A 10 -0.19 1.68 31.23
CA ASN A 10 -0.32 1.95 29.79
C ASN A 10 0.51 0.91 29.05
N GLN A 11 -0.13 -0.16 28.61
CA GLN A 11 0.44 -1.04 27.60
C GLN A 11 0.47 -0.22 26.30
N GLY A 12 1.62 0.41 26.05
CA GLY A 12 1.93 0.96 24.73
C GLY A 12 1.83 -0.18 23.73
N TYR A 13 0.85 -0.12 22.84
CA TYR A 13 0.80 -0.99 21.67
C TYR A 13 2.07 -0.75 20.86
N SER A 14 3.06 -1.60 21.06
CA SER A 14 4.20 -1.70 20.16
C SER A 14 3.66 -2.13 18.82
N GLN A 15 3.73 -1.23 17.84
CA GLN A 15 3.32 -1.52 16.48
C GLN A 15 4.29 -2.53 15.90
N GLU A 16 3.86 -3.77 15.79
CA GLU A 16 4.54 -4.77 14.99
C GLU A 16 4.61 -4.27 13.54
N LYS A 17 5.85 -4.00 13.12
CA LYS A 17 6.15 -3.72 11.72
C LYS A 17 5.73 -4.97 10.93
N ARG A 18 4.71 -4.86 10.10
CA ARG A 18 4.29 -5.98 9.23
C ARG A 18 5.42 -6.29 8.26
N LEU A 19 6.15 -7.33 8.58
CA LEU A 19 7.15 -7.94 7.71
C LEU A 19 6.41 -8.93 6.83
N ILE A 20 6.66 -8.87 5.53
CA ILE A 20 6.21 -9.88 4.58
C ILE A 20 7.42 -10.72 4.22
N TYR A 21 7.27 -12.02 4.32
CA TYR A 21 8.27 -13.00 3.94
C TYR A 21 8.06 -13.39 2.48
N LYS A 22 9.08 -13.19 1.65
CA LYS A 22 9.11 -13.58 0.25
C LYS A 22 9.99 -14.83 0.13
N TYR A 23 9.45 -15.90 -0.37
CA TYR A 23 10.16 -17.18 -0.49
C TYR A 23 9.70 -17.97 -1.72
N LYS A 24 10.43 -19.01 -2.07
CA LYS A 24 9.96 -19.99 -3.05
C LYS A 24 9.35 -21.17 -2.28
N SER A 25 8.11 -21.52 -2.61
CA SER A 25 7.46 -22.74 -2.12
C SER A 25 8.12 -23.99 -2.68
N ALA A 26 7.80 -25.17 -2.14
CA ALA A 26 8.41 -26.45 -2.54
C ALA A 26 8.22 -26.78 -4.04
N ASP A 27 7.17 -26.28 -4.66
CA ASP A 27 6.87 -26.36 -6.10
C ASP A 27 7.57 -25.28 -6.94
N GLY A 28 8.44 -24.44 -6.32
CA GLY A 28 9.22 -23.41 -6.99
C GLY A 28 8.47 -22.10 -7.24
N VAL A 29 7.23 -21.97 -6.77
CA VAL A 29 6.41 -20.75 -6.94
C VAL A 29 6.87 -19.68 -5.97
N LEU A 30 6.97 -18.42 -6.47
CA LEU A 30 7.26 -17.26 -5.63
C LEU A 30 6.05 -16.95 -4.75
N SER A 31 6.22 -17.03 -3.44
CA SER A 31 5.18 -16.88 -2.45
C SER A 31 5.48 -15.73 -1.48
N PHE A 32 4.42 -15.12 -0.94
CA PHE A 32 4.48 -14.06 0.05
C PHE A 32 3.59 -14.43 1.24
N SER A 33 4.08 -14.23 2.47
CA SER A 33 3.36 -14.55 3.70
C SER A 33 3.68 -13.51 4.78
N ASP A 34 2.73 -13.24 5.64
CA ASP A 34 2.91 -12.50 6.89
C ASP A 34 3.38 -13.43 8.04
N ILE A 35 3.40 -14.74 7.80
CA ILE A 35 3.92 -15.76 8.72
C ILE A 35 5.30 -16.17 8.22
N GLN A 36 6.27 -16.18 9.13
CA GLN A 36 7.65 -16.62 8.82
C GLN A 36 7.64 -18.10 8.42
N PRO A 37 8.15 -18.45 7.22
CA PRO A 37 8.32 -19.84 6.83
C PRO A 37 9.41 -20.51 7.66
N LEU A 38 9.18 -21.78 8.05
CA LEU A 38 10.08 -22.52 8.94
C LEU A 38 11.19 -23.28 8.18
N ASP A 39 10.89 -23.76 6.97
CA ASP A 39 11.72 -24.75 6.27
C ASP A 39 12.23 -24.27 4.89
N THR A 40 12.29 -22.96 4.66
CA THR A 40 12.79 -22.40 3.39
C THR A 40 13.54 -21.10 3.60
N VAL A 41 14.46 -20.82 2.67
CA VAL A 41 15.16 -19.52 2.64
C VAL A 41 14.17 -18.43 2.20
N TYR A 42 14.17 -17.33 2.91
CA TYR A 42 13.26 -16.22 2.65
C TYR A 42 13.99 -14.86 2.69
N ASP A 43 13.43 -13.90 1.95
CA ASP A 43 13.75 -12.49 2.07
C ASP A 43 12.67 -11.79 2.91
N GLN A 44 13.06 -10.83 3.73
CA GLN A 44 12.11 -9.95 4.40
C GLN A 44 11.82 -8.73 3.52
N VAL A 45 10.57 -8.57 3.13
CA VAL A 45 10.10 -7.43 2.35
C VAL A 45 9.29 -6.51 3.25
N ARG A 46 9.68 -5.25 3.30
CA ARG A 46 8.91 -4.22 3.99
C ARG A 46 7.93 -3.59 3.01
N ILE A 47 6.63 -3.69 3.30
CA ILE A 47 5.60 -3.03 2.50
C ILE A 47 5.26 -1.71 3.19
N ASP A 48 5.67 -0.61 2.58
CA ASP A 48 5.33 0.74 3.00
C ASP A 48 4.32 1.34 2.02
N CYS A 49 3.03 1.26 2.34
CA CYS A 49 2.02 1.98 1.59
C CYS A 49 1.62 3.27 2.31
N PHE A 50 1.40 4.37 1.58
CA PHE A 50 1.01 5.66 2.16
C PHE A 50 -0.26 5.54 3.00
N ALA A 51 -1.27 4.87 2.49
CA ALA A 51 -2.56 4.72 3.16
C ALA A 51 -2.55 3.68 4.30
N CYS A 52 -1.56 2.76 4.31
CA CYS A 52 -1.41 1.73 5.35
C CYS A 52 -0.53 2.17 6.52
N GLN A 53 0.03 3.37 6.50
CA GLN A 53 0.89 3.85 7.58
C GLN A 53 0.08 3.99 8.87
N VAL A 54 0.73 3.73 9.99
CA VAL A 54 0.14 3.78 11.33
C VAL A 54 -0.41 5.14 11.71
N ASN A 55 0.28 6.18 11.25
CA ASN A 55 -0.15 7.57 11.42
C ASN A 55 -1.06 8.03 10.26
N SER A 56 -1.52 7.10 9.41
CA SER A 56 -2.54 7.39 8.41
C SER A 56 -3.83 7.80 9.11
N THR A 57 -4.40 8.91 8.70
CA THR A 57 -5.72 9.37 9.18
C THR A 57 -6.88 8.58 8.57
N ILE A 58 -6.58 7.57 7.75
CA ILE A 58 -7.59 6.76 7.07
C ILE A 58 -8.09 5.67 8.02
N ASN A 59 -9.35 5.78 8.42
CA ASN A 59 -10.05 4.71 9.13
C ASN A 59 -10.63 3.72 8.10
N TRP A 60 -9.97 2.59 7.92
CA TRP A 60 -10.37 1.59 6.93
C TRP A 60 -11.73 0.93 7.20
N HIS A 61 -12.23 0.94 8.45
CA HIS A 61 -13.56 0.44 8.77
C HIS A 61 -14.68 1.33 8.22
N ASN A 62 -14.39 2.64 8.09
CA ASN A 62 -15.36 3.64 7.62
C ASN A 62 -14.81 4.42 6.42
N ALA A 63 -13.83 3.88 5.71
CA ALA A 63 -13.21 4.57 4.57
C ALA A 63 -14.20 4.75 3.43
N THR A 64 -14.27 5.98 2.90
CA THR A 64 -15.09 6.29 1.74
C THR A 64 -14.56 5.58 0.51
N LEU A 65 -15.43 4.85 -0.19
CA LEU A 65 -15.10 4.22 -1.45
C LEU A 65 -15.31 5.19 -2.62
N TYR A 66 -14.23 5.53 -3.31
CA TYR A 66 -14.25 6.40 -4.47
C TYR A 66 -14.57 5.63 -5.75
N LEU A 67 -15.85 5.39 -6.04
CA LEU A 67 -16.29 4.53 -7.13
C LEU A 67 -16.23 5.20 -8.52
N THR A 68 -16.26 6.53 -8.59
CA THR A 68 -16.37 7.28 -9.85
C THR A 68 -15.14 8.13 -10.18
N GLN A 69 -14.32 8.48 -9.19
CA GLN A 69 -13.13 9.30 -9.41
C GLN A 69 -12.19 8.65 -10.43
N TYR A 70 -11.62 9.48 -11.30
CA TYR A 70 -10.67 9.08 -12.36
C TYR A 70 -11.16 7.97 -13.28
N ARG A 71 -12.52 7.80 -13.41
CA ARG A 71 -13.14 6.73 -14.22
C ARG A 71 -12.56 6.64 -15.63
N ARG A 72 -12.33 7.77 -16.30
CA ARG A 72 -11.80 7.78 -17.68
C ARG A 72 -10.37 7.26 -17.74
N ALA A 73 -9.48 7.74 -16.85
CA ALA A 73 -8.08 7.30 -16.80
C ALA A 73 -7.98 5.81 -16.43
N ILE A 74 -8.73 5.38 -15.42
CA ILE A 74 -8.78 3.97 -15.00
C ILE A 74 -9.31 3.08 -16.14
N LYS A 75 -10.38 3.47 -16.84
CA LYS A 75 -10.90 2.70 -17.98
C LYS A 75 -9.90 2.63 -19.12
N SER A 76 -9.22 3.75 -19.43
CA SER A 76 -8.17 3.81 -20.46
C SER A 76 -7.04 2.83 -20.16
N ALA A 77 -6.48 2.90 -18.95
CA ALA A 77 -5.42 1.99 -18.51
C ALA A 77 -5.88 0.54 -18.50
N ALA A 78 -7.06 0.25 -17.94
CA ALA A 78 -7.64 -1.08 -17.90
C ALA A 78 -7.79 -1.72 -19.29
N THR A 79 -8.23 -0.93 -20.27
CA THR A 79 -8.39 -1.40 -21.66
C THR A 79 -7.01 -1.63 -22.30
N ARG A 80 -6.06 -0.70 -22.11
CA ARG A 80 -4.72 -0.79 -22.69
C ARG A 80 -3.95 -2.00 -22.18
N TYR A 81 -3.99 -2.25 -20.88
CA TYR A 81 -3.21 -3.30 -20.23
C TYR A 81 -4.00 -4.59 -19.97
N LYS A 82 -5.25 -4.65 -20.44
CA LYS A 82 -6.16 -5.83 -20.31
C LYS A 82 -6.35 -6.27 -18.86
N VAL A 83 -6.47 -5.33 -17.94
CA VAL A 83 -6.72 -5.57 -16.51
C VAL A 83 -8.12 -5.10 -16.13
N ASN A 84 -8.67 -5.67 -15.05
CA ASN A 84 -9.98 -5.25 -14.55
C ASN A 84 -9.90 -3.84 -13.96
N PRO A 85 -10.77 -2.89 -14.38
CA PRO A 85 -10.77 -1.52 -13.83
C PRO A 85 -11.05 -1.47 -12.31
N ALA A 86 -11.78 -2.45 -11.76
CA ALA A 86 -11.98 -2.55 -10.31
C ALA A 86 -10.69 -2.89 -9.58
N PHE A 87 -9.79 -3.68 -10.20
CA PHE A 87 -8.49 -4.00 -9.64
C PHE A 87 -7.59 -2.75 -9.55
N ILE A 88 -7.50 -1.96 -10.64
CA ILE A 88 -6.76 -0.68 -10.62
C ILE A 88 -7.32 0.23 -9.52
N ARG A 89 -8.62 0.32 -9.39
CA ARG A 89 -9.28 1.12 -8.36
C ARG A 89 -8.94 0.66 -6.95
N ALA A 90 -8.92 -0.65 -6.72
CA ALA A 90 -8.54 -1.23 -5.43
C ALA A 90 -7.09 -0.90 -5.06
N ILE A 91 -6.16 -0.97 -6.02
CA ILE A 91 -4.77 -0.57 -5.81
C ILE A 91 -4.69 0.91 -5.41
N ILE A 92 -5.36 1.82 -6.14
CA ILE A 92 -5.36 3.25 -5.82
C ILE A 92 -5.91 3.51 -4.40
N HIS A 93 -6.93 2.77 -3.97
CA HIS A 93 -7.41 2.85 -2.59
C HIS A 93 -6.33 2.43 -1.60
N ALA A 94 -5.68 1.30 -1.83
CA ALA A 94 -4.64 0.77 -0.94
C ALA A 94 -3.40 1.68 -0.88
N GLU A 95 -2.94 2.20 -2.03
CA GLU A 95 -1.69 2.94 -2.14
C GLU A 95 -1.81 4.38 -1.64
N SER A 96 -2.89 5.08 -1.97
CA SER A 96 -3.01 6.51 -1.70
C SER A 96 -4.35 6.96 -1.14
N HIS A 97 -5.32 6.06 -1.07
CA HIS A 97 -6.72 6.42 -0.81
C HIS A 97 -7.20 7.56 -1.73
N PHE A 98 -6.85 7.49 -3.02
CA PHE A 98 -7.16 8.49 -4.04
C PHE A 98 -6.51 9.88 -3.83
N ASN A 99 -5.49 9.99 -2.99
CA ASN A 99 -4.73 11.22 -2.84
C ASN A 99 -3.67 11.36 -3.93
N THR A 100 -3.91 12.25 -4.91
CA THR A 100 -2.95 12.53 -6.00
C THR A 100 -1.63 13.13 -5.53
N LYS A 101 -1.59 13.72 -4.35
CA LYS A 101 -0.40 14.34 -3.77
C LYS A 101 0.30 13.45 -2.74
N ALA A 102 -0.12 12.19 -2.62
CA ALA A 102 0.49 11.27 -1.68
C ALA A 102 1.98 11.09 -1.95
N VAL A 103 2.78 11.15 -0.89
CA VAL A 103 4.22 10.85 -0.91
C VAL A 103 4.52 9.95 0.29
N SER A 104 5.10 8.77 0.03
CA SER A 104 5.53 7.87 1.11
C SER A 104 6.85 8.33 1.73
N LYS A 105 7.23 7.76 2.86
CA LYS A 105 8.54 8.02 3.49
C LYS A 105 9.72 7.65 2.58
N GLN A 106 9.54 6.68 1.69
CA GLN A 106 10.55 6.22 0.73
C GLN A 106 10.52 7.01 -0.57
N GLY A 107 9.58 7.98 -0.71
CA GLY A 107 9.48 8.85 -1.88
C GLY A 107 8.57 8.32 -3.00
N ALA A 108 7.76 7.29 -2.75
CA ALA A 108 6.73 6.87 -3.71
C ALA A 108 5.67 7.95 -3.88
N GLN A 109 5.15 8.16 -5.10
CA GLN A 109 4.40 9.35 -5.47
C GLN A 109 3.08 9.06 -6.15
N GLY A 110 2.05 9.83 -5.77
CA GLY A 110 0.75 9.92 -6.42
C GLY A 110 -0.17 8.73 -6.17
N LEU A 111 -1.16 8.55 -7.03
CA LEU A 111 -2.27 7.60 -6.85
C LEU A 111 -1.83 6.15 -6.72
N MET A 112 -0.88 5.71 -7.55
CA MET A 112 -0.36 4.35 -7.60
C MET A 112 0.98 4.21 -6.85
N GLN A 113 1.42 5.24 -6.11
CA GLN A 113 2.65 5.25 -5.32
C GLN A 113 3.87 4.79 -6.13
N LEU A 114 4.09 5.42 -7.28
CA LEU A 114 5.24 5.13 -8.13
C LEU A 114 6.54 5.67 -7.49
N MET A 115 7.54 4.82 -7.35
CA MET A 115 8.89 5.27 -7.00
C MET A 115 9.46 6.13 -8.13
N PRO A 116 10.28 7.16 -7.85
CA PRO A 116 10.83 8.04 -8.88
C PRO A 116 11.55 7.29 -10.01
N THR A 117 12.33 6.27 -9.68
CA THR A 117 13.02 5.42 -10.68
C THR A 117 12.02 4.63 -11.54
N THR A 118 10.95 4.11 -10.94
CA THR A 118 9.88 3.40 -11.65
C THR A 118 9.12 4.37 -12.56
N ALA A 119 8.75 5.54 -12.04
CA ALA A 119 8.08 6.58 -12.83
C ALA A 119 8.89 6.96 -14.07
N GLN A 120 10.19 7.17 -13.90
CA GLN A 120 11.12 7.47 -15.01
C GLN A 120 11.16 6.33 -16.04
N ALA A 121 11.31 5.08 -15.61
CA ALA A 121 11.36 3.91 -16.49
C ALA A 121 10.05 3.73 -17.29
N LEU A 122 8.91 4.13 -16.72
CA LEU A 122 7.58 4.07 -17.35
C LEU A 122 7.24 5.34 -18.15
N GLY A 123 8.14 6.32 -18.23
CA GLY A 123 7.92 7.58 -18.95
C GLY A 123 6.95 8.54 -18.25
N VAL A 124 6.71 8.35 -16.96
CA VAL A 124 5.87 9.23 -16.13
C VAL A 124 6.68 10.44 -15.70
N THR A 125 6.46 11.57 -16.36
CA THR A 125 7.20 12.83 -16.07
C THR A 125 6.54 13.68 -14.99
N LYS A 126 5.24 13.49 -14.76
CA LYS A 126 4.44 14.24 -13.77
C LYS A 126 3.63 13.28 -12.90
N PRO A 127 4.26 12.63 -11.90
CA PRO A 127 3.64 11.56 -11.12
C PRO A 127 2.44 12.00 -10.27
N PHE A 128 2.25 13.30 -10.05
CA PHE A 128 1.07 13.84 -9.37
C PHE A 128 -0.10 14.16 -10.30
N ILE A 129 0.07 13.99 -11.61
CA ILE A 129 -1.02 14.06 -12.58
C ILE A 129 -1.68 12.69 -12.67
N ALA A 130 -2.95 12.61 -12.22
CA ALA A 130 -3.69 11.37 -12.08
C ALA A 130 -3.62 10.46 -13.33
N LYS A 131 -3.81 11.02 -14.53
CA LYS A 131 -3.76 10.25 -15.78
C LYS A 131 -2.39 9.61 -15.97
N GLN A 132 -1.30 10.38 -15.85
CA GLN A 132 0.06 9.84 -16.04
C GLN A 132 0.42 8.79 -14.99
N ASN A 133 0.02 9.01 -13.73
CA ASN A 133 0.32 8.09 -12.65
C ASN A 133 -0.44 6.75 -12.76
N ILE A 134 -1.68 6.77 -13.28
CA ILE A 134 -2.50 5.56 -13.48
C ILE A 134 -2.08 4.80 -14.74
N GLU A 135 -1.59 5.48 -15.77
CA GLU A 135 -1.20 4.87 -17.06
C GLU A 135 0.25 4.39 -17.10
N GLY A 136 1.10 4.84 -16.16
CA GLY A 136 2.45 4.32 -15.94
C GLY A 136 2.43 3.09 -15.06
#